data_359ed520843c84d3c71c9ce7c9845a83
#
_entry.id   359ed520843c84d3c71c9ce7c9845a83
#
_cell.length_a   1.000
_cell.length_b   1.000
_cell.length_c   1.000
_cell.angle_alpha   90.00
_cell.angle_beta   90.00
_cell.angle_gamma   90.00
#
_symmetry.space_group_name_H-M   'P 1'
#
loop_
_entity.id
_entity.type
_entity.pdbx_description
1 polymer ?
#
loop_
_entity_poly.entity_id
_entity_poly.type
_entity_poly.pdbx_seq_one_letter_code
_entity_poly.pdbx_strand_id
1 'polypeptide(L)'
;MPPSEVIACEDRERAVWDSVLNESYRRLREALDEEQKGKLQAMQRAWMASRDKNCEFLYDYFQGTMANPMIAACLCRATGMQALYLRGFADDVAERK
;
A
#
# COMPACT_ATOMS: atom_id res chain seq x y z
N MET A 1 14.47 15.25 -1.44
CA MET A 1 14.36 14.19 -0.44
C MET A 1 15.67 13.44 -0.31
N PRO A 2 16.18 13.30 0.89
CA PRO A 2 17.43 12.55 1.06
C PRO A 2 17.25 11.12 0.57
N PRO A 3 18.25 10.56 -0.10
CA PRO A 3 18.17 9.16 -0.53
C PRO A 3 17.90 8.19 0.60
N SER A 4 18.30 8.54 1.82
CA SER A 4 18.09 7.71 3.00
C SER A 4 16.60 7.49 3.31
N GLU A 5 15.74 8.46 3.00
CA GLU A 5 14.30 8.30 3.23
C GLU A 5 13.67 7.29 2.26
N VAL A 6 14.19 7.24 1.03
CA VAL A 6 13.73 6.27 0.04
C VAL A 6 14.26 4.88 0.36
N ILE A 7 15.52 4.80 0.78
CA ILE A 7 16.20 3.55 1.06
C ILE A 7 15.76 2.97 2.42
N ALA A 8 15.37 3.83 3.37
CA ALA A 8 14.95 3.39 4.70
C ALA A 8 13.71 2.53 4.69
N CYS A 9 12.93 2.57 3.61
CA CYS A 9 11.75 1.73 3.49
C CYS A 9 12.17 0.31 3.07
N GLU A 10 12.59 -0.46 4.04
CA GLU A 10 13.12 -1.80 3.85
C GLU A 10 12.04 -2.87 3.99
N ASP A 11 12.40 -4.13 3.74
CA ASP A 11 11.47 -5.25 3.82
C ASP A 11 10.75 -5.33 5.17
N ARG A 12 11.46 -5.02 6.26
CA ARG A 12 10.88 -5.04 7.59
C ARG A 12 9.79 -3.97 7.73
N GLU A 13 10.03 -2.77 7.23
CA GLU A 13 9.03 -1.72 7.25
C GLU A 13 7.86 -2.06 6.36
N ARG A 14 8.13 -2.66 5.21
CA ARG A 14 7.08 -3.10 4.31
C ARG A 14 6.18 -4.11 5.01
N ALA A 15 6.74 -5.04 5.78
CA ALA A 15 5.95 -6.02 6.52
C ALA A 15 5.03 -5.33 7.54
N VAL A 16 5.52 -4.27 8.20
CA VAL A 16 4.70 -3.48 9.12
C VAL A 16 3.56 -2.80 8.37
N TRP A 17 3.87 -2.18 7.23
CA TRP A 17 2.84 -1.52 6.43
C TRP A 17 1.82 -2.48 5.85
N ASP A 18 2.26 -3.69 5.44
CA ASP A 18 1.35 -4.74 5.01
C ASP A 18 0.38 -5.12 6.13
N SER A 19 0.87 -5.22 7.38
CA SER A 19 0.03 -5.51 8.53
C SER A 19 -1.00 -4.41 8.77
N VAL A 20 -0.57 -3.14 8.70
CA VAL A 20 -1.47 -1.99 8.87
C VAL A 20 -2.52 -1.99 7.76
N LEU A 21 -2.08 -2.25 6.53
CA LEU A 21 -2.97 -2.30 5.37
C LEU A 21 -4.05 -3.36 5.54
N ASN A 22 -3.64 -4.57 5.87
CA ASN A 22 -4.56 -5.71 6.00
C ASN A 22 -5.53 -5.51 7.15
N GLU A 23 -5.05 -5.02 8.29
CA GLU A 23 -5.90 -4.73 9.45
C GLU A 23 -6.90 -3.63 9.16
N SER A 24 -6.46 -2.56 8.49
CA SER A 24 -7.33 -1.45 8.12
C SER A 24 -8.38 -1.89 7.11
N TYR A 25 -7.98 -2.68 6.12
CA TYR A 25 -8.90 -3.24 5.13
C TYR A 25 -9.97 -4.09 5.81
N ARG A 26 -9.57 -4.97 6.73
CA ARG A 26 -10.48 -5.85 7.45
C ARG A 26 -11.47 -5.04 8.27
N ARG A 27 -10.98 -4.06 9.04
CA ARG A 27 -11.84 -3.21 9.88
C ARG A 27 -12.84 -2.44 9.04
N LEU A 28 -12.36 -1.85 7.95
CA LEU A 28 -13.24 -1.08 7.07
C LEU A 28 -14.28 -1.99 6.43
N ARG A 29 -13.86 -3.14 5.92
CA ARG A 29 -14.75 -4.08 5.26
C ARG A 29 -15.87 -4.53 6.18
N GLU A 30 -15.55 -4.83 7.43
CA GLU A 30 -16.56 -5.26 8.42
C GLU A 30 -17.63 -4.20 8.68
N ALA A 31 -17.31 -2.94 8.48
CA ALA A 31 -18.22 -1.84 8.73
C ALA A 31 -19.12 -1.49 7.53
N LEU A 32 -18.88 -2.08 6.37
CA LEU A 32 -19.56 -1.73 5.12
C LEU A 32 -20.66 -2.75 4.78
N ASP A 33 -21.65 -2.29 3.99
CA ASP A 33 -22.66 -3.20 3.44
C ASP A 33 -22.08 -4.00 2.27
N GLU A 34 -22.86 -4.94 1.75
CA GLU A 34 -22.36 -5.85 0.71
C GLU A 34 -21.96 -5.14 -0.57
N GLU A 35 -22.73 -4.13 -0.97
CA GLU A 35 -22.38 -3.34 -2.17
C GLU A 35 -21.08 -2.59 -1.97
N GLN A 36 -20.91 -1.94 -0.83
CA GLN A 36 -19.69 -1.20 -0.51
C GLN A 36 -18.49 -2.12 -0.37
N LYS A 37 -18.68 -3.31 0.20
CA LYS A 37 -17.61 -4.32 0.28
C LYS A 37 -17.08 -4.69 -1.10
N GLY A 38 -17.98 -4.87 -2.05
CA GLY A 38 -17.60 -5.18 -3.42
C GLY A 38 -16.78 -4.06 -4.05
N LYS A 39 -17.19 -2.82 -3.82
CA LYS A 39 -16.48 -1.65 -4.34
C LYS A 39 -15.11 -1.49 -3.68
N LEU A 40 -15.03 -1.73 -2.39
CA LEU A 40 -13.76 -1.69 -1.67
C LEU A 40 -12.79 -2.75 -2.22
N GLN A 41 -13.29 -3.96 -2.45
CA GLN A 41 -12.49 -5.04 -2.99
C GLN A 41 -11.97 -4.70 -4.39
N ALA A 42 -12.84 -4.16 -5.24
CA ALA A 42 -12.46 -3.78 -6.60
C ALA A 42 -11.39 -2.68 -6.59
N MET A 43 -11.56 -1.70 -5.73
CA MET A 43 -10.61 -0.60 -5.57
C MET A 43 -9.25 -1.14 -5.12
N GLN A 44 -9.25 -2.04 -4.15
CA GLN A 44 -8.00 -2.59 -3.61
C GLN A 44 -7.27 -3.43 -4.66
N ARG A 45 -8.00 -4.21 -5.44
CA ARG A 45 -7.40 -4.98 -6.54
C ARG A 45 -6.78 -4.08 -7.60
N ALA A 46 -7.49 -3.01 -7.96
CA ALA A 46 -6.98 -2.05 -8.94
C ALA A 46 -5.72 -1.35 -8.41
N TRP A 47 -5.73 -0.98 -7.13
CA TRP A 47 -4.57 -0.37 -6.51
C TRP A 47 -3.36 -1.31 -6.54
N MET A 48 -3.58 -2.58 -6.20
CA MET A 48 -2.49 -3.58 -6.19
C MET A 48 -1.86 -3.72 -7.57
N ALA A 49 -2.69 -3.82 -8.60
CA ALA A 49 -2.21 -3.94 -9.97
C ALA A 49 -1.44 -2.69 -10.39
N SER A 50 -1.96 -1.52 -10.03
CA SER A 50 -1.30 -0.24 -10.34
C SER A 50 0.04 -0.12 -9.63
N ARG A 51 0.08 -0.45 -8.35
CA ARG A 51 1.33 -0.44 -7.58
C ARG A 51 2.39 -1.31 -8.23
N ASP A 52 2.00 -2.54 -8.59
CA ASP A 52 2.95 -3.49 -9.15
C ASP A 52 3.49 -3.00 -10.49
N LYS A 53 2.64 -2.47 -11.35
CA LYS A 53 3.08 -1.94 -12.64
C LYS A 53 3.95 -0.69 -12.49
N ASN A 54 3.58 0.19 -11.58
CA ASN A 54 4.37 1.39 -11.33
C ASN A 54 5.77 1.04 -10.83
N CYS A 55 5.87 0.07 -9.95
CA CYS A 55 7.17 -0.32 -9.39
C CYS A 55 7.97 -1.17 -10.38
N GLU A 56 7.31 -2.01 -11.18
CA GLU A 56 7.98 -2.78 -12.24
C GLU A 56 8.64 -1.88 -13.28
N PHE A 57 8.04 -0.73 -13.57
CA PHE A 57 8.61 0.22 -14.50
C PHE A 57 10.04 0.60 -14.13
N LEU A 58 10.34 0.63 -12.85
CA LEU A 58 11.67 0.98 -12.37
C LEU A 58 12.72 -0.06 -12.76
N TYR A 59 12.31 -1.29 -12.99
CA TYR A 59 13.21 -2.34 -13.46
C TYR A 59 13.80 -1.98 -14.81
N ASP A 60 12.95 -1.53 -15.73
CA ASP A 60 13.41 -1.11 -17.06
C ASP A 60 14.17 0.21 -17.02
N TYR A 61 13.70 1.12 -16.17
CA TYR A 61 14.28 2.47 -16.11
C TYR A 61 15.69 2.45 -15.54
N PHE A 62 15.91 1.77 -14.42
CA PHE A 62 17.21 1.78 -13.75
C PHE A 62 18.17 0.72 -14.26
N GLN A 63 17.66 -0.44 -14.61
CA GLN A 63 18.45 -1.60 -15.05
C GLN A 63 19.53 -2.00 -14.03
N GLY A 64 19.95 -3.26 -14.10
CA GLY A 64 21.04 -3.77 -13.26
C GLY A 64 20.72 -3.73 -11.78
N THR A 65 21.77 -3.60 -10.98
CA THR A 65 21.68 -3.69 -9.52
C THR A 65 20.91 -2.55 -8.87
N MET A 66 20.81 -1.40 -9.55
CA MET A 66 20.06 -0.25 -9.02
C MET A 66 18.56 -0.48 -9.01
N ALA A 67 18.05 -1.34 -9.90
CA ALA A 67 16.62 -1.57 -10.01
C ALA A 67 16.04 -2.18 -8.73
N ASN A 68 16.73 -3.17 -8.15
CA ASN A 68 16.19 -3.91 -7.02
C ASN A 68 15.90 -3.04 -5.79
N PRO A 69 16.84 -2.22 -5.30
CA PRO A 69 16.54 -1.36 -4.15
C PRO A 69 15.48 -0.30 -4.46
N MET A 70 15.44 0.18 -5.70
CA MET A 70 14.43 1.17 -6.09
C MET A 70 13.04 0.58 -6.14
N ILE A 71 12.92 -0.67 -6.62
CA ILE A 71 11.65 -1.38 -6.64
C ILE A 71 11.18 -1.65 -5.21
N ALA A 72 12.09 -2.12 -4.34
CA ALA A 72 11.75 -2.38 -2.95
C ALA A 72 11.25 -1.13 -2.24
N ALA A 73 11.91 0.01 -2.45
CA ALA A 73 11.50 1.28 -1.86
C ALA A 73 10.14 1.72 -2.42
N CYS A 74 9.91 1.52 -3.71
CA CYS A 74 8.65 1.85 -4.37
C CYS A 74 7.48 1.06 -3.75
N LEU A 75 7.65 -0.25 -3.62
CA LEU A 75 6.63 -1.13 -3.05
C LEU A 75 6.34 -0.76 -1.59
N CYS A 76 7.37 -0.52 -0.82
CA CYS A 76 7.23 -0.14 0.58
C CYS A 76 6.46 1.17 0.74
N ARG A 77 6.83 2.22 -0.01
CA ARG A 77 6.16 3.51 0.08
C ARG A 77 4.71 3.44 -0.40
N ALA A 78 4.47 2.77 -1.51
CA ALA A 78 3.13 2.63 -2.04
C ALA A 78 2.23 1.90 -1.05
N THR A 79 2.74 0.83 -0.43
CA THR A 79 1.99 0.07 0.57
C THR A 79 1.70 0.92 1.79
N GLY A 80 2.69 1.69 2.26
CA GLY A 80 2.51 2.58 3.41
C GLY A 80 1.46 3.65 3.15
N MET A 81 1.47 4.25 1.97
CA MET A 81 0.48 5.26 1.61
C MET A 81 -0.92 4.68 1.57
N GLN A 82 -1.08 3.50 0.99
CA GLN A 82 -2.39 2.86 0.93
C GLN A 82 -2.87 2.42 2.32
N ALA A 83 -1.94 1.94 3.15
CA ALA A 83 -2.26 1.57 4.53
C ALA A 83 -2.83 2.76 5.30
N LEU A 84 -2.20 3.92 5.18
CA LEU A 84 -2.66 5.14 5.85
C LEU A 84 -4.01 5.61 5.29
N TYR A 85 -4.18 5.51 3.98
CA TYR A 85 -5.43 5.86 3.32
C TYR A 85 -6.59 5.02 3.86
N LEU A 86 -6.42 3.70 3.90
CA LEU A 86 -7.45 2.80 4.41
C LEU A 86 -7.66 2.97 5.92
N ARG A 87 -6.60 3.19 6.67
CA ARG A 87 -6.72 3.41 8.12
C ARG A 87 -7.55 4.65 8.43
N GLY A 88 -7.40 5.70 7.62
CA GLY A 88 -8.21 6.89 7.76
C GLY A 88 -9.69 6.60 7.65
N PHE A 89 -10.09 5.81 6.67
CA PHE A 89 -11.49 5.42 6.51
C PHE A 89 -11.96 4.48 7.61
N ALA A 90 -11.11 3.52 8.01
CA ALA A 90 -11.45 2.59 9.07
C ALA A 90 -11.70 3.32 10.39
N ASP A 91 -10.87 4.32 10.70
CA ASP A 91 -11.02 5.14 11.89
C ASP A 91 -12.26 6.03 11.79
N ASP A 92 -12.51 6.61 10.63
CA ASP A 92 -13.70 7.43 10.39
C ASP A 92 -14.99 6.64 10.62
N VAL A 93 -15.05 5.43 10.08
CA VAL A 93 -16.23 4.57 10.26
C VAL A 93 -16.41 4.20 11.71
N ALA A 94 -15.33 3.90 12.43
CA ALA A 94 -15.40 3.56 13.85
C ALA A 94 -15.95 4.71 14.67
N GLU A 95 -15.58 5.96 14.34
CA GLU A 95 -16.06 7.14 15.04
C GLU A 95 -17.54 7.41 14.79
N ARG A 96 -18.04 7.03 13.61
CA ARG A 96 -19.45 7.24 13.27
C ARG A 96 -20.39 6.27 13.99
N LYS A 97 -19.84 5.16 14.45
CA LYS A 97 -20.61 4.15 15.17
C LYS A 97 -20.51 4.37 16.66
#